data_9eaa357d976f765fcca86ea479624352
#
_entry.id   9eaa357d976f765fcca86ea479624352
#
_cell.length_a   1.000
_cell.length_b   1.000
_cell.length_c   1.000
_cell.angle_alpha   90.00
_cell.angle_beta   90.00
_cell.angle_gamma   90.00
#
_symmetry.space_group_name_H-M   'P 1'
#
loop_
_entity.id
_entity.type
_entity.pdbx_description
1 polymer ?
#
loop_
_entity_poly.entity_id
_entity_poly.type
_entity_poly.pdbx_seq_one_letter_code
_entity_poly.pdbx_strand_id
1 'polypeptide(L)'
;MPAQGAPLRARIGFGEVRHKRLAPVEHAFAYPTCFLMLPLRSLRRQPDAVLARNRRAPFGFRDADHGDGRADSLAWLEELLAGEGIADADGEVWLHCIPRMFGFAFKPVSFWYAHRADGTLAAIVVEVNNTFGERHCYLLAGDGLDFGRMLSAAKVFHVSPFCETRGDYAFRFMRTDLAARDECGRTAVRVELHVDGSPLLLTSVSGRIEPLTRGAVRFALWTLPAMTAVIVARIHWHALKLWLKKLPIIGKPVPPELAVSRGRAPTAGATSAASTRPSPTRAERGAVENTASPAQDLA
;
A
#
# COMPACT_ATOMS: atom_id res chain seq x y z
N MET A 1 -6.69 26.89 -23.33
CA MET A 1 -5.89 26.22 -22.30
C MET A 1 -6.76 26.15 -21.06
N PRO A 2 -7.09 24.97 -20.52
CA PRO A 2 -7.81 24.92 -19.25
C PRO A 2 -6.94 25.57 -18.18
N ALA A 3 -7.55 26.41 -17.33
CA ALA A 3 -6.88 27.08 -16.24
C ALA A 3 -6.18 26.04 -15.36
N GLN A 4 -4.85 26.06 -15.33
CA GLN A 4 -4.08 25.20 -14.45
C GLN A 4 -4.49 25.55 -13.01
N GLY A 5 -5.25 24.66 -12.38
CA GLY A 5 -5.61 24.81 -10.98
C GLY A 5 -4.35 25.03 -10.13
N ALA A 6 -4.46 25.73 -8.99
CA ALA A 6 -3.33 25.94 -8.12
C ALA A 6 -2.65 24.58 -7.78
N PRO A 7 -1.29 24.56 -7.62
CA PRO A 7 -0.55 23.32 -7.44
C PRO A 7 -1.02 22.57 -6.19
N LEU A 8 -1.11 21.27 -6.31
CA LEU A 8 -1.44 20.38 -5.21
C LEU A 8 -0.28 20.36 -4.20
N ARG A 9 -0.58 20.12 -2.93
CA ARG A 9 0.39 20.13 -1.84
C ARG A 9 0.70 18.73 -1.34
N ALA A 10 1.89 18.55 -0.77
CA ALA A 10 2.26 17.33 -0.06
C ALA A 10 1.31 17.05 1.11
N ARG A 11 1.03 15.79 1.35
CA ARG A 11 0.18 15.33 2.45
C ARG A 11 0.92 14.29 3.28
N ILE A 12 0.55 14.18 4.55
CA ILE A 12 1.02 13.15 5.47
C ILE A 12 -0.15 12.28 5.89
N GLY A 13 0.08 10.98 6.01
CA GLY A 13 -0.89 10.06 6.54
C GLY A 13 -0.42 9.46 7.86
N PHE A 14 -1.35 9.27 8.78
CA PHE A 14 -1.14 8.52 10.02
C PHE A 14 -2.07 7.33 10.05
N GLY A 15 -1.52 6.17 10.32
CA GLY A 15 -2.30 4.96 10.24
C GLY A 15 -1.56 3.72 10.74
N GLU A 16 -1.88 2.62 10.13
CA GLU A 16 -1.43 1.31 10.57
C GLU A 16 -1.07 0.43 9.37
N VAL A 17 -0.01 -0.34 9.54
CA VAL A 17 0.30 -1.49 8.69
C VAL A 17 -0.12 -2.76 9.42
N ARG A 18 -0.85 -3.63 8.72
CA ARG A 18 -1.25 -4.95 9.21
C ARG A 18 -0.70 -6.04 8.31
N HIS A 19 -0.21 -7.09 8.93
CA HIS A 19 0.20 -8.31 8.25
C HIS A 19 -0.49 -9.49 8.90
N LYS A 20 -1.06 -10.36 8.08
CA LYS A 20 -1.62 -11.63 8.55
C LYS A 20 -1.21 -12.75 7.59
N ARG A 21 -0.35 -13.65 8.06
CA ARG A 21 -0.05 -14.92 7.39
C ARG A 21 -1.14 -15.91 7.81
N LEU A 22 -1.68 -16.65 6.86
CA LEU A 22 -2.76 -17.62 7.06
C LEU A 22 -2.23 -19.06 7.10
N ALA A 23 -1.21 -19.37 6.31
CA ALA A 23 -0.68 -20.70 6.16
C ALA A 23 0.87 -20.70 6.01
N PRO A 24 1.55 -21.81 6.29
CA PRO A 24 1.08 -23.00 7.01
C PRO A 24 0.90 -22.75 8.51
N VAL A 25 1.42 -21.64 9.04
CA VAL A 25 1.32 -21.23 10.44
C VAL A 25 0.75 -19.83 10.48
N GLU A 26 -0.36 -19.66 11.19
CA GLU A 26 -0.97 -18.34 11.36
C GLU A 26 -0.06 -17.43 12.19
N HIS A 27 0.15 -16.22 11.68
CA HIS A 27 0.91 -15.19 12.35
C HIS A 27 0.42 -13.81 11.93
N ALA A 28 -0.04 -13.02 12.89
CA ALA A 28 -0.55 -11.67 12.63
C ALA A 28 0.17 -10.65 13.52
N PHE A 29 0.35 -9.47 12.95
CA PHE A 29 0.83 -8.29 13.69
C PHE A 29 0.37 -7.02 13.02
N ALA A 30 0.31 -5.95 13.80
CA ALA A 30 0.04 -4.61 13.32
C ALA A 30 0.98 -3.61 14.02
N TYR A 31 1.23 -2.49 13.35
CA TYR A 31 2.01 -1.40 13.94
C TYR A 31 1.62 -0.05 13.35
N PRO A 32 1.69 1.02 14.18
CA PRO A 32 1.44 2.37 13.71
C PRO A 32 2.50 2.78 12.70
N THR A 33 2.09 3.59 11.73
CA THR A 33 2.96 4.12 10.69
C THR A 33 2.56 5.53 10.30
N CYS A 34 3.50 6.29 9.74
CA CYS A 34 3.18 7.46 8.94
C CYS A 34 3.72 7.28 7.52
N PHE A 35 3.04 7.91 6.58
CA PHE A 35 3.42 7.88 5.17
C PHE A 35 3.19 9.25 4.53
N LEU A 36 3.82 9.48 3.40
CA LEU A 36 3.64 10.66 2.57
C LEU A 36 2.78 10.33 1.36
N MET A 37 2.00 11.32 0.93
CA MET A 37 1.33 11.36 -0.36
C MET A 37 1.83 12.61 -1.08
N LEU A 38 2.67 12.43 -2.09
CA LEU A 38 3.43 13.49 -2.76
C LEU A 38 2.94 13.70 -4.19
N PRO A 39 2.37 14.87 -4.54
CA PRO A 39 1.99 15.23 -5.90
C PRO A 39 3.24 15.68 -6.66
N LEU A 40 3.95 14.75 -7.30
CA LEU A 40 5.31 14.99 -7.78
C LEU A 40 5.41 16.02 -8.90
N ARG A 41 4.42 16.09 -9.82
CA ARG A 41 4.37 17.11 -10.87
C ARG A 41 4.13 18.50 -10.30
N SER A 42 3.22 18.62 -9.33
CA SER A 42 3.01 19.88 -8.61
C SER A 42 4.22 20.28 -7.81
N LEU A 43 4.89 19.34 -7.12
CA LEU A 43 6.11 19.59 -6.35
C LEU A 43 7.33 19.91 -7.23
N ARG A 44 7.35 19.47 -8.50
CA ARG A 44 8.38 19.88 -9.49
C ARG A 44 8.18 21.34 -9.89
N ARG A 45 6.93 21.79 -10.07
CA ARG A 45 6.60 23.17 -10.42
C ARG A 45 6.75 24.13 -9.23
N GLN A 46 6.28 23.72 -8.07
CA GLN A 46 6.32 24.52 -6.85
C GLN A 46 6.73 23.65 -5.65
N PRO A 47 7.97 23.81 -5.15
CA PRO A 47 8.44 23.08 -3.98
C PRO A 47 7.57 23.36 -2.75
N ASP A 48 7.31 22.33 -1.93
CA ASP A 48 6.61 22.48 -0.66
C ASP A 48 7.55 23.06 0.40
N ALA A 49 7.07 24.07 1.14
CA ALA A 49 7.88 24.76 2.14
C ALA A 49 8.18 23.92 3.40
N VAL A 50 7.38 22.87 3.65
CA VAL A 50 7.53 22.00 4.82
C VAL A 50 8.32 20.74 4.49
N LEU A 51 8.16 20.21 3.27
CA LEU A 51 8.82 18.99 2.83
C LEU A 51 10.31 19.22 2.57
N ALA A 52 11.16 18.56 3.34
CA ALA A 52 12.59 18.52 3.04
C ALA A 52 12.87 17.52 1.91
N ARG A 53 12.70 17.94 0.64
CA ARG A 53 12.99 17.13 -0.54
C ARG A 53 14.48 17.24 -0.90
N ASN A 54 15.15 16.08 -1.07
CA ASN A 54 16.55 15.94 -1.50
C ASN A 54 17.59 16.69 -0.62
N ARG A 55 17.24 16.99 0.62
CA ARG A 55 18.13 17.66 1.58
C ARG A 55 18.14 16.94 2.93
N ARG A 56 19.17 17.18 3.74
CA ARG A 56 19.26 16.62 5.09
C ARG A 56 18.25 17.29 6.01
N ALA A 57 17.42 16.50 6.69
CA ALA A 57 16.49 16.95 7.70
C ALA A 57 16.08 15.77 8.60
N PRO A 58 15.56 16.02 9.81
CA PRO A 58 15.00 14.95 10.65
C PRO A 58 13.83 14.21 10.02
N PHE A 59 13.06 14.89 9.15
CA PHE A 59 11.95 14.34 8.39
C PHE A 59 12.03 14.84 6.95
N GLY A 60 11.92 13.94 5.96
CA GLY A 60 12.03 14.35 4.56
C GLY A 60 11.79 13.22 3.57
N PHE A 61 12.10 13.54 2.32
CA PHE A 61 11.98 12.67 1.16
C PHE A 61 13.21 12.84 0.27
N ARG A 62 13.65 11.75 -0.34
CA ARG A 62 14.69 11.78 -1.37
C ARG A 62 14.23 11.02 -2.60
N ASP A 63 14.35 11.66 -3.75
CA ASP A 63 14.03 11.04 -5.04
C ASP A 63 14.88 9.79 -5.28
N ALA A 64 16.16 9.82 -4.96
CA ALA A 64 17.08 8.69 -5.10
C ALA A 64 16.73 7.45 -4.24
N ASP A 65 15.81 7.58 -3.30
CA ASP A 65 15.28 6.42 -2.58
C ASP A 65 14.30 5.59 -3.42
N HIS A 66 13.81 6.11 -4.54
CA HIS A 66 12.73 5.56 -5.34
C HIS A 66 13.14 5.34 -6.81
N GLY A 67 12.29 4.59 -7.53
CA GLY A 67 12.54 4.28 -8.94
C GLY A 67 13.86 3.51 -9.13
N ASP A 68 14.69 3.93 -10.04
CA ASP A 68 16.01 3.35 -10.30
C ASP A 68 17.14 3.96 -9.43
N GLY A 69 16.79 4.89 -8.54
CA GLY A 69 17.76 5.55 -7.65
C GLY A 69 18.35 6.85 -8.19
N ARG A 70 17.87 7.35 -9.33
CA ARG A 70 18.28 8.63 -9.90
C ARG A 70 17.78 9.83 -9.07
N ALA A 71 18.35 11.00 -9.36
CA ALA A 71 18.05 12.25 -8.65
C ALA A 71 16.64 12.81 -8.91
N ASP A 72 15.98 12.40 -9.99
CA ASP A 72 14.59 12.74 -10.34
C ASP A 72 13.76 11.46 -10.52
N SER A 73 13.07 11.08 -9.48
CA SER A 73 12.24 9.89 -9.46
C SER A 73 10.99 10.00 -10.35
N LEU A 74 10.51 11.23 -10.58
CA LEU A 74 9.39 11.46 -11.47
C LEU A 74 9.80 11.27 -12.94
N ALA A 75 11.00 11.74 -13.34
CA ALA A 75 11.54 11.51 -14.68
C ALA A 75 11.69 10.00 -14.97
N TRP A 76 12.17 9.24 -13.97
CA TRP A 76 12.23 7.77 -14.08
C TRP A 76 10.84 7.16 -14.36
N LEU A 77 9.81 7.59 -13.62
CA LEU A 77 8.47 7.06 -13.84
C LEU A 77 7.92 7.45 -15.21
N GLU A 78 8.14 8.70 -15.64
CA GLU A 78 7.69 9.18 -16.95
C GLU A 78 8.36 8.40 -18.10
N GLU A 79 9.65 8.09 -18.00
CA GLU A 79 10.35 7.22 -18.95
C GLU A 79 9.82 5.78 -18.92
N LEU A 80 9.59 5.23 -17.71
CA LEU A 80 9.01 3.90 -17.57
C LEU A 80 7.65 3.80 -18.27
N LEU A 81 6.74 4.74 -17.98
CA LEU A 81 5.40 4.73 -18.57
C LEU A 81 5.45 4.88 -20.09
N ALA A 82 6.31 5.77 -20.60
CA ALA A 82 6.51 5.94 -22.04
C ALA A 82 7.06 4.66 -22.70
N GLY A 83 8.06 4.02 -22.09
CA GLY A 83 8.64 2.74 -22.55
C GLY A 83 7.63 1.59 -22.54
N GLU A 84 6.65 1.65 -21.64
CA GLU A 84 5.56 0.70 -21.53
C GLU A 84 4.33 1.08 -22.40
N GLY A 85 4.42 2.13 -23.22
CA GLY A 85 3.37 2.55 -24.15
C GLY A 85 2.19 3.28 -23.48
N ILE A 86 2.36 3.79 -22.24
CA ILE A 86 1.33 4.56 -21.53
C ILE A 86 1.62 6.04 -21.75
N ALA A 87 1.01 6.61 -22.80
CA ALA A 87 1.22 7.99 -23.22
C ALA A 87 0.22 9.00 -22.64
N ASP A 88 -0.86 8.52 -22.04
CA ASP A 88 -1.99 9.29 -21.53
C ASP A 88 -1.92 9.62 -20.02
N ALA A 89 -0.79 9.32 -19.38
CA ALA A 89 -0.55 9.64 -17.98
C ALA A 89 -0.07 11.09 -17.80
N ASP A 90 -0.82 12.05 -18.30
CA ASP A 90 -0.49 13.47 -18.38
C ASP A 90 -1.03 14.33 -17.22
N GLY A 91 -1.86 13.76 -16.34
CA GLY A 91 -2.36 14.37 -15.11
C GLY A 91 -1.34 14.38 -13.99
N GLU A 92 -1.75 14.38 -12.73
CA GLU A 92 -0.83 14.36 -11.58
C GLU A 92 -0.29 12.96 -11.32
N VAL A 93 0.93 12.90 -10.79
CA VAL A 93 1.53 11.67 -10.25
C VAL A 93 1.60 11.77 -8.73
N TRP A 94 0.87 10.91 -8.05
CA TRP A 94 0.96 10.80 -6.60
C TRP A 94 1.86 9.64 -6.18
N LEU A 95 2.84 9.93 -5.32
CA LEU A 95 3.69 8.91 -4.69
C LEU A 95 3.27 8.70 -3.24
N HIS A 96 2.81 7.51 -2.92
CA HIS A 96 2.55 7.03 -1.56
C HIS A 96 3.78 6.28 -1.06
N CYS A 97 4.50 6.85 -0.11
CA CYS A 97 5.75 6.29 0.37
C CYS A 97 5.99 6.56 1.86
N ILE A 98 6.92 5.83 2.46
CA ILE A 98 7.38 6.07 3.84
C ILE A 98 8.40 7.21 3.82
N PRO A 99 8.29 8.21 4.73
CA PRO A 99 9.26 9.28 4.84
C PRO A 99 10.63 8.78 5.32
N ARG A 100 11.67 9.52 4.98
CA ARG A 100 12.96 9.40 5.62
C ARG A 100 12.91 10.09 6.99
N MET A 101 13.29 9.38 8.05
CA MET A 101 13.32 9.90 9.41
C MET A 101 14.74 9.79 9.99
N PHE A 102 15.29 10.88 10.53
CA PHE A 102 16.65 10.96 11.09
C PHE A 102 17.74 10.43 10.16
N GLY A 103 17.56 10.65 8.84
CA GLY A 103 18.51 10.21 7.82
C GLY A 103 18.36 8.75 7.39
N PHE A 104 17.48 7.97 8.02
CA PHE A 104 17.25 6.57 7.71
C PHE A 104 15.92 6.38 6.97
N ALA A 105 15.91 5.54 5.94
CA ALA A 105 14.70 5.16 5.21
C ALA A 105 14.68 3.64 4.99
N PHE A 106 13.60 3.01 5.39
CA PHE A 106 13.25 1.65 4.98
C PHE A 106 11.84 1.67 4.42
N LYS A 107 11.72 1.36 3.15
CA LYS A 107 10.49 1.46 2.39
C LYS A 107 10.21 0.14 1.68
N PRO A 108 9.58 -0.82 2.37
CA PRO A 108 9.34 -2.14 1.80
C PRO A 108 8.45 -2.08 0.56
N VAL A 109 7.54 -1.11 0.50
CA VAL A 109 6.68 -0.87 -0.65
C VAL A 109 6.38 0.63 -0.79
N SER A 110 6.29 1.10 -2.04
CA SER A 110 5.78 2.41 -2.42
C SER A 110 4.80 2.26 -3.56
N PHE A 111 3.82 3.16 -3.65
CA PHE A 111 2.80 3.10 -4.69
C PHE A 111 2.80 4.43 -5.45
N TRP A 112 2.86 4.33 -6.77
CA TRP A 112 2.81 5.45 -7.70
C TRP A 112 1.48 5.41 -8.42
N TYR A 113 0.72 6.48 -8.31
CA TYR A 113 -0.58 6.65 -8.96
C TYR A 113 -0.42 7.68 -10.06
N ALA A 114 -0.32 7.24 -11.30
CA ALA A 114 -0.25 8.11 -12.47
C ALA A 114 -1.66 8.35 -13.02
N HIS A 115 -2.05 9.60 -13.11
CA HIS A 115 -3.38 10.00 -13.54
C HIS A 115 -3.35 10.58 -14.95
N ARG A 116 -4.50 10.50 -15.64
CA ARG A 116 -4.80 11.26 -16.85
C ARG A 116 -5.16 12.70 -16.49
N ALA A 117 -5.24 13.57 -17.50
CA ALA A 117 -5.64 14.95 -17.32
C ALA A 117 -7.05 15.12 -16.72
N ASP A 118 -7.94 14.17 -16.94
CA ASP A 118 -9.30 14.11 -16.37
C ASP A 118 -9.35 13.61 -14.92
N GLY A 119 -8.20 13.22 -14.35
CA GLY A 119 -8.08 12.69 -12.99
C GLY A 119 -8.34 11.19 -12.85
N THR A 120 -8.64 10.47 -13.94
CA THR A 120 -8.73 9.01 -13.93
C THR A 120 -7.33 8.37 -13.85
N LEU A 121 -7.24 7.12 -13.40
CA LEU A 121 -5.97 6.39 -13.32
C LEU A 121 -5.53 5.93 -14.72
N ALA A 122 -4.32 6.29 -15.14
CA ALA A 122 -3.63 5.74 -16.28
C ALA A 122 -2.82 4.50 -15.93
N ALA A 123 -2.11 4.54 -14.78
CA ALA A 123 -1.29 3.44 -14.28
C ALA A 123 -1.12 3.51 -12.76
N ILE A 124 -0.88 2.34 -12.16
CA ILE A 124 -0.35 2.22 -10.80
C ILE A 124 0.95 1.41 -10.87
N VAL A 125 2.04 1.94 -10.30
CA VAL A 125 3.27 1.19 -10.14
C VAL A 125 3.46 0.85 -8.67
N VAL A 126 3.62 -0.45 -8.39
CA VAL A 126 3.91 -0.96 -7.04
C VAL A 126 5.40 -1.26 -6.98
N GLU A 127 6.15 -0.38 -6.33
CA GLU A 127 7.59 -0.51 -6.11
C GLU A 127 7.83 -1.30 -4.83
N VAL A 128 8.44 -2.48 -4.95
CA VAL A 128 8.74 -3.38 -3.83
C VAL A 128 10.24 -3.45 -3.62
N ASN A 129 10.68 -3.26 -2.37
CA ASN A 129 12.07 -3.38 -1.98
C ASN A 129 12.23 -4.51 -0.95
N ASN A 130 13.28 -5.29 -1.07
CA ASN A 130 13.63 -6.29 -0.07
C ASN A 130 14.72 -5.78 0.89
N THR A 131 15.05 -6.59 1.89
CA THR A 131 16.12 -6.27 2.87
C THR A 131 17.52 -6.48 2.31
N PHE A 132 17.66 -7.01 1.10
CA PHE A 132 18.94 -7.24 0.42
C PHE A 132 19.37 -6.06 -0.47
N GLY A 133 18.59 -4.98 -0.48
CA GLY A 133 18.85 -3.79 -1.31
C GLY A 133 18.37 -3.90 -2.75
N GLU A 134 17.61 -4.94 -3.07
CA GLU A 134 17.03 -5.13 -4.40
C GLU A 134 15.65 -4.53 -4.50
N ARG A 135 15.24 -4.21 -5.73
CA ARG A 135 13.97 -3.56 -6.06
C ARG A 135 13.34 -4.22 -7.28
N HIS A 136 12.01 -4.28 -7.27
CA HIS A 136 11.21 -4.70 -8.41
C HIS A 136 9.90 -3.91 -8.46
N CYS A 137 9.42 -3.58 -9.66
CA CYS A 137 8.22 -2.82 -9.87
C CYS A 137 7.15 -3.67 -10.58
N TYR A 138 5.93 -3.62 -10.08
CA TYR A 138 4.76 -4.19 -10.75
C TYR A 138 3.96 -3.05 -11.37
N LEU A 139 3.87 -3.03 -12.69
CA LEU A 139 3.08 -2.06 -13.44
C LEU A 139 1.67 -2.59 -13.64
N LEU A 140 0.69 -1.89 -13.11
CA LEU A 140 -0.73 -2.18 -13.22
C LEU A 140 -1.36 -1.12 -14.13
N ALA A 141 -1.77 -1.51 -15.32
CA ALA A 141 -2.36 -0.62 -16.33
C ALA A 141 -3.36 -1.39 -17.20
N GLY A 142 -4.13 -0.67 -17.99
CA GLY A 142 -5.09 -1.22 -18.94
C GLY A 142 -6.54 -0.90 -18.60
N ASP A 143 -7.45 -1.45 -19.41
CA ASP A 143 -8.88 -1.22 -19.29
C ASP A 143 -9.41 -1.72 -17.94
N GLY A 144 -10.25 -0.89 -17.32
CA GLY A 144 -10.84 -1.22 -16.01
C GLY A 144 -9.94 -0.93 -14.80
N LEU A 145 -8.79 -0.28 -15.00
CA LEU A 145 -7.99 0.23 -13.89
C LEU A 145 -8.78 1.32 -13.16
N ASP A 146 -9.15 1.04 -11.91
CA ASP A 146 -9.86 2.00 -11.05
C ASP A 146 -9.64 1.67 -9.57
N PHE A 147 -9.90 2.65 -8.73
CA PHE A 147 -9.92 2.44 -7.29
C PHE A 147 -11.03 1.45 -6.89
N GLY A 148 -10.77 0.64 -5.85
CA GLY A 148 -11.70 -0.39 -5.38
C GLY A 148 -11.67 -1.69 -6.19
N ARG A 149 -11.13 -1.68 -7.41
CA ARG A 149 -10.98 -2.88 -8.25
C ARG A 149 -9.86 -3.78 -7.73
N MET A 150 -10.03 -5.08 -7.95
CA MET A 150 -8.98 -6.06 -7.71
C MET A 150 -8.07 -6.15 -8.92
N LEU A 151 -6.78 -5.90 -8.73
CA LEU A 151 -5.74 -6.00 -9.74
C LEU A 151 -4.81 -7.13 -9.38
N SER A 152 -4.17 -7.79 -10.33
CA SER A 152 -3.29 -8.92 -10.05
C SER A 152 -1.95 -8.82 -10.78
N ALA A 153 -0.91 -9.42 -10.20
CA ALA A 153 0.36 -9.61 -10.84
C ALA A 153 1.03 -10.90 -10.34
N ALA A 154 1.68 -11.64 -11.26
CA ALA A 154 2.47 -12.80 -10.88
C ALA A 154 3.62 -12.37 -9.94
N LYS A 155 3.80 -13.10 -8.85
CA LYS A 155 4.89 -12.82 -7.91
C LYS A 155 6.21 -13.35 -8.47
N VAL A 156 7.06 -12.45 -8.95
CA VAL A 156 8.38 -12.78 -9.53
C VAL A 156 9.54 -12.33 -8.65
N PHE A 157 9.30 -11.55 -7.60
CA PHE A 157 10.34 -10.96 -6.77
C PHE A 157 10.38 -11.57 -5.36
N HIS A 158 11.59 -11.90 -4.89
CA HIS A 158 11.84 -12.46 -3.57
C HIS A 158 11.91 -11.36 -2.51
N VAL A 159 10.97 -11.37 -1.56
CA VAL A 159 10.85 -10.34 -0.52
C VAL A 159 11.20 -10.89 0.87
N SER A 160 10.88 -12.16 1.13
CA SER A 160 11.02 -12.77 2.45
C SER A 160 11.54 -14.19 2.36
N PRO A 161 12.48 -14.59 3.23
CA PRO A 161 13.00 -15.97 3.25
C PRO A 161 11.96 -17.02 3.67
N PHE A 162 10.76 -16.62 4.04
CA PHE A 162 9.65 -17.51 4.40
C PHE A 162 8.53 -17.54 3.36
N CYS A 163 8.76 -16.97 2.18
CA CYS A 163 7.81 -16.95 1.07
C CYS A 163 8.53 -17.22 -0.24
N GLU A 164 8.08 -18.25 -0.97
CA GLU A 164 8.57 -18.54 -2.31
C GLU A 164 8.26 -17.41 -3.30
N THR A 165 8.98 -17.37 -4.42
CA THR A 165 8.72 -16.47 -5.55
C THR A 165 7.69 -17.08 -6.50
N ARG A 166 6.62 -17.65 -5.97
CA ARG A 166 5.51 -18.21 -6.74
C ARG A 166 4.17 -17.67 -6.23
N GLY A 167 3.13 -17.82 -7.04
CA GLY A 167 1.80 -17.32 -6.76
C GLY A 167 1.56 -15.94 -7.34
N ASP A 168 0.43 -15.36 -6.97
CA ASP A 168 -0.05 -14.11 -7.50
C ASP A 168 -0.33 -13.10 -6.39
N TYR A 169 0.08 -11.87 -6.63
CA TYR A 169 -0.38 -10.74 -5.83
C TYR A 169 -1.75 -10.29 -6.31
N ALA A 170 -2.66 -10.05 -5.37
CA ALA A 170 -3.91 -9.33 -5.60
C ALA A 170 -3.84 -7.98 -4.86
N PHE A 171 -4.01 -6.89 -5.61
CA PHE A 171 -3.95 -5.53 -5.10
C PHE A 171 -5.34 -4.91 -5.12
N ARG A 172 -5.67 -4.18 -4.06
CA ARG A 172 -6.86 -3.34 -4.02
C ARG A 172 -6.50 -1.98 -3.43
N PHE A 173 -6.67 -0.94 -4.21
CA PHE A 173 -6.44 0.44 -3.81
C PHE A 173 -7.78 1.11 -3.56
N MET A 174 -8.03 1.55 -2.33
CA MET A 174 -9.26 2.25 -2.02
C MET A 174 -9.15 3.72 -2.43
N ARG A 175 -10.22 4.23 -3.01
CA ARG A 175 -10.23 5.62 -3.48
C ARG A 175 -9.95 6.58 -2.34
N THR A 176 -9.04 7.51 -2.61
CA THR A 176 -8.74 8.64 -1.74
C THR A 176 -8.92 9.90 -2.57
N ASP A 177 -9.72 10.84 -2.09
CA ASP A 177 -9.81 12.14 -2.72
C ASP A 177 -8.57 12.97 -2.38
N LEU A 178 -7.60 12.93 -3.29
CA LEU A 178 -6.33 13.65 -3.17
C LEU A 178 -6.41 15.06 -3.79
N ALA A 179 -7.47 15.35 -4.54
CA ALA A 179 -7.68 16.65 -5.17
C ALA A 179 -8.25 17.70 -4.20
N ALA A 180 -8.95 17.28 -3.16
CA ALA A 180 -9.45 18.17 -2.12
C ALA A 180 -8.29 18.82 -1.36
N ARG A 181 -8.19 20.16 -1.41
CA ARG A 181 -6.99 20.89 -0.97
C ARG A 181 -6.77 20.88 0.54
N ASP A 182 -7.83 20.92 1.30
CA ASP A 182 -7.78 21.12 2.77
C ASP A 182 -8.54 20.06 3.57
N GLU A 183 -9.14 19.07 2.92
CA GLU A 183 -9.91 18.04 3.59
C GLU A 183 -9.03 16.86 4.04
N CYS A 184 -9.36 16.32 5.21
CA CYS A 184 -8.81 15.07 5.69
C CYS A 184 -9.45 13.91 4.89
N GLY A 185 -8.61 13.13 4.24
CA GLY A 185 -9.03 11.93 3.52
C GLY A 185 -8.65 10.65 4.27
N ARG A 186 -9.07 9.54 3.72
CA ARG A 186 -8.59 8.20 4.14
C ARG A 186 -8.07 7.45 2.94
N THR A 187 -7.02 6.67 3.15
CA THR A 187 -6.53 5.71 2.15
C THR A 187 -6.40 4.33 2.77
N ALA A 188 -6.60 3.33 1.95
CA ALA A 188 -6.25 1.97 2.29
C ALA A 188 -5.74 1.25 1.04
N VAL A 189 -4.64 0.55 1.19
CA VAL A 189 -4.10 -0.37 0.19
C VAL A 189 -4.08 -1.75 0.80
N ARG A 190 -4.61 -2.72 0.08
CA ARG A 190 -4.56 -4.13 0.46
C ARG A 190 -3.78 -4.91 -0.58
N VAL A 191 -2.85 -5.70 -0.11
CA VAL A 191 -2.01 -6.60 -0.90
C VAL A 191 -2.17 -8.00 -0.35
N GLU A 192 -2.62 -8.91 -1.17
CA GLU A 192 -2.78 -10.31 -0.83
C GLU A 192 -1.82 -11.14 -1.68
N LEU A 193 -1.17 -12.12 -1.08
CA LEU A 193 -0.42 -13.14 -1.80
C LEU A 193 -1.25 -14.41 -1.82
N HIS A 194 -1.56 -14.88 -2.99
CA HIS A 194 -2.24 -16.14 -3.24
C HIS A 194 -1.25 -17.16 -3.80
N VAL A 195 -1.32 -18.38 -3.28
CA VAL A 195 -0.53 -19.53 -3.77
C VAL A 195 -1.50 -20.67 -3.98
N ASP A 196 -1.45 -21.27 -5.17
CA ASP A 196 -2.38 -22.35 -5.58
C ASP A 196 -3.86 -21.96 -5.36
N GLY A 197 -4.21 -20.70 -5.69
CA GLY A 197 -5.57 -20.17 -5.58
C GLY A 197 -6.02 -19.82 -4.15
N SER A 198 -5.20 -20.08 -3.13
CA SER A 198 -5.54 -19.80 -1.72
C SER A 198 -4.73 -18.63 -1.17
N PRO A 199 -5.33 -17.77 -0.33
CA PRO A 199 -4.61 -16.66 0.28
C PRO A 199 -3.61 -17.16 1.31
N LEU A 200 -2.33 -16.79 1.15
CA LEU A 200 -1.23 -17.11 2.04
C LEU A 200 -0.92 -15.97 3.00
N LEU A 201 -0.90 -14.74 2.48
CA LEU A 201 -0.53 -13.55 3.22
C LEU A 201 -1.46 -12.40 2.87
N LEU A 202 -1.97 -11.74 3.89
CA LEU A 202 -2.77 -10.53 3.78
C LEU A 202 -1.98 -9.37 4.39
N THR A 203 -1.76 -8.33 3.61
CA THR A 203 -1.10 -7.11 4.07
C THR A 203 -1.99 -5.92 3.76
N SER A 204 -2.09 -4.98 4.67
CA SER A 204 -2.74 -3.71 4.39
C SER A 204 -1.99 -2.55 5.03
N VAL A 205 -2.04 -1.43 4.34
CA VAL A 205 -1.67 -0.11 4.87
C VAL A 205 -2.92 0.76 4.79
N SER A 206 -3.29 1.38 5.90
CA SER A 206 -4.44 2.28 5.92
C SER A 206 -4.20 3.44 6.89
N GLY A 207 -4.77 4.59 6.60
CA GLY A 207 -4.60 5.73 7.46
C GLY A 207 -5.45 6.92 7.05
N ARG A 208 -5.48 7.92 7.93
CA ARG A 208 -6.03 9.24 7.70
C ARG A 208 -4.96 10.11 7.07
N ILE A 209 -5.33 10.84 6.03
CA ILE A 209 -4.46 11.76 5.30
C ILE A 209 -4.86 13.18 5.64
N GLU A 210 -3.86 14.04 5.86
CA GLU A 210 -4.03 15.45 6.16
C GLU A 210 -2.94 16.28 5.45
N PRO A 211 -3.08 17.59 5.30
CA PRO A 211 -2.04 18.44 4.75
C PRO A 211 -0.71 18.30 5.51
N LEU A 212 0.41 18.30 4.77
CA LEU A 212 1.74 18.28 5.39
C LEU A 212 2.02 19.64 6.04
N THR A 213 1.93 19.71 7.35
CA THR A 213 2.21 20.90 8.14
C THR A 213 3.42 20.69 9.05
N ARG A 214 4.04 21.78 9.54
CA ARG A 214 5.11 21.69 10.55
C ARG A 214 4.62 21.01 11.84
N GLY A 215 3.34 21.19 12.19
CA GLY A 215 2.71 20.50 13.32
C GLY A 215 2.64 19.00 13.12
N ALA A 216 2.16 18.55 11.96
CA ALA A 216 2.07 17.13 11.59
C ALA A 216 3.47 16.47 11.54
N VAL A 217 4.48 17.16 10.99
CA VAL A 217 5.86 16.66 11.01
C VAL A 217 6.39 16.51 12.43
N ARG A 218 6.18 17.52 13.29
CA ARG A 218 6.59 17.42 14.71
C ARG A 218 5.87 16.27 15.41
N PHE A 219 4.58 16.12 15.19
CA PHE A 219 3.79 15.01 15.74
C PHE A 219 4.37 13.66 15.28
N ALA A 220 4.68 13.48 13.98
CA ALA A 220 5.30 12.26 13.47
C ALA A 220 6.64 11.97 14.15
N LEU A 221 7.52 12.95 14.28
CA LEU A 221 8.83 12.81 14.92
C LEU A 221 8.74 12.48 16.42
N TRP A 222 7.72 12.97 17.12
CA TRP A 222 7.50 12.67 18.54
C TRP A 222 6.84 11.33 18.79
N THR A 223 5.83 10.97 17.99
CA THR A 223 5.05 9.74 18.20
C THR A 223 5.70 8.51 17.57
N LEU A 224 6.51 8.71 16.52
CA LEU A 224 7.14 7.64 15.76
C LEU A 224 8.66 7.90 15.58
N PRO A 225 9.41 8.28 16.62
CA PRO A 225 10.77 8.82 16.50
C PRO A 225 11.77 7.85 15.87
N ALA A 226 11.54 6.57 16.03
CA ALA A 226 12.40 5.51 15.50
C ALA A 226 11.64 4.60 14.52
N MET A 227 10.57 5.08 13.90
CA MET A 227 9.65 4.25 13.11
C MET A 227 10.40 3.32 12.14
N THR A 228 11.32 3.86 11.36
CA THR A 228 12.03 3.06 10.37
C THR A 228 12.95 2.02 11.00
N ALA A 229 13.67 2.38 12.06
CA ALA A 229 14.52 1.44 12.80
C ALA A 229 13.67 0.36 13.51
N VAL A 230 12.55 0.77 14.09
CA VAL A 230 11.58 -0.15 14.71
C VAL A 230 10.97 -1.09 13.68
N ILE A 231 10.66 -0.63 12.47
CA ILE A 231 10.17 -1.50 11.40
C ILE A 231 11.22 -2.58 11.08
N VAL A 232 12.47 -2.19 10.89
CA VAL A 232 13.57 -3.15 10.61
C VAL A 232 13.75 -4.13 11.77
N ALA A 233 13.80 -3.65 13.01
CA ALA A 233 13.90 -4.52 14.19
C ALA A 233 12.72 -5.50 14.28
N ARG A 234 11.50 -5.04 14.00
CA ARG A 234 10.30 -5.89 13.97
C ARG A 234 10.34 -6.93 12.85
N ILE A 235 10.83 -6.59 11.68
CA ILE A 235 11.02 -7.56 10.60
C ILE A 235 11.90 -8.71 11.08
N HIS A 236 13.05 -8.41 11.67
CA HIS A 236 13.97 -9.44 12.19
C HIS A 236 13.34 -10.22 13.36
N TRP A 237 12.63 -9.54 14.27
CA TRP A 237 11.91 -10.19 15.36
C TRP A 237 10.81 -11.15 14.87
N HIS A 238 10.02 -10.74 13.89
CA HIS A 238 9.02 -11.62 13.30
C HIS A 238 9.64 -12.74 12.47
N ALA A 239 10.76 -12.50 11.79
CA ALA A 239 11.53 -13.54 11.13
C ALA A 239 12.02 -14.59 12.14
N LEU A 240 12.57 -14.16 13.28
CA LEU A 240 12.97 -15.06 14.36
C LEU A 240 11.79 -15.86 14.89
N LYS A 241 10.63 -15.23 15.14
CA LYS A 241 9.42 -15.94 15.57
C LYS A 241 8.95 -17.00 14.55
N LEU A 242 9.02 -16.70 13.26
CA LEU A 242 8.66 -17.66 12.22
C LEU A 242 9.67 -18.82 12.16
N TRP A 243 10.95 -18.53 12.30
CA TRP A 243 11.99 -19.55 12.41
C TRP A 243 11.80 -20.46 13.63
N LEU A 244 11.50 -19.91 14.80
CA LEU A 244 11.16 -20.67 16.01
C LEU A 244 9.91 -21.53 15.84
N LYS A 245 8.98 -21.12 14.99
CA LYS A 245 7.81 -21.91 14.57
C LYS A 245 8.15 -22.97 13.50
N LYS A 246 9.45 -23.21 13.24
CA LYS A 246 9.98 -24.20 12.30
C LYS A 246 9.52 -24.00 10.85
N LEU A 247 9.24 -22.75 10.43
CA LEU A 247 9.04 -22.48 9.01
C LEU A 247 10.36 -22.65 8.26
N PRO A 248 10.35 -23.34 7.11
CA PRO A 248 11.57 -23.53 6.32
C PRO A 248 12.08 -22.17 5.81
N ILE A 249 13.39 -21.98 5.88
CA ILE A 249 14.07 -20.84 5.26
C ILE A 249 14.32 -21.20 3.79
N ILE A 250 13.80 -20.37 2.90
CA ILE A 250 13.95 -20.52 1.47
C ILE A 250 15.18 -19.72 1.03
N GLY A 251 16.09 -20.37 0.33
CA GLY A 251 17.26 -19.70 -0.23
C GLY A 251 16.84 -18.58 -1.18
N LYS A 252 17.65 -17.51 -1.24
CA LYS A 252 17.41 -16.39 -2.14
C LYS A 252 17.59 -16.85 -3.60
N PRO A 253 16.55 -16.78 -4.44
CA PRO A 253 16.68 -17.08 -5.86
C PRO A 253 17.41 -15.95 -6.59
N VAL A 254 17.81 -16.22 -7.84
CA VAL A 254 18.31 -15.18 -8.74
C VAL A 254 17.24 -14.11 -8.92
N PRO A 255 17.59 -12.81 -8.82
CA PRO A 255 16.65 -11.74 -9.07
C PRO A 255 16.06 -11.83 -10.48
N PRO A 256 14.81 -11.34 -10.70
CA PRO A 256 14.23 -11.28 -12.04
C PRO A 256 15.10 -10.40 -12.95
N GLU A 257 15.30 -10.82 -14.22
CA GLU A 257 16.08 -10.07 -15.20
C GLU A 257 15.48 -8.70 -15.51
N LEU A 258 14.15 -8.62 -15.51
CA LEU A 258 13.43 -7.35 -15.72
C LEU A 258 13.17 -6.65 -14.39
N ALA A 259 13.49 -5.37 -14.33
CA ALA A 259 13.19 -4.52 -13.17
C ALA A 259 11.68 -4.25 -13.00
N VAL A 260 10.90 -4.46 -14.05
CA VAL A 260 9.46 -4.21 -14.10
C VAL A 260 8.73 -5.42 -14.67
N SER A 261 7.60 -5.78 -14.04
CA SER A 261 6.66 -6.80 -14.54
C SER A 261 5.27 -6.19 -14.70
N ARG A 262 4.57 -6.54 -15.77
CA ARG A 262 3.18 -6.11 -15.98
C ARG A 262 2.23 -6.99 -15.16
N GLY A 263 1.32 -6.35 -14.45
CA GLY A 263 0.14 -6.97 -13.87
C GLY A 263 -1.04 -6.97 -14.82
N ARG A 264 -2.13 -7.60 -14.38
CA ARG A 264 -3.38 -7.69 -15.13
C ARG A 264 -4.47 -6.90 -14.41
N ALA A 265 -5.17 -6.05 -15.15
CA ALA A 265 -6.47 -5.56 -14.74
C ALA A 265 -7.49 -6.72 -14.80
N PRO A 266 -8.58 -6.70 -14.02
CA PRO A 266 -9.58 -7.74 -14.09
C PRO A 266 -10.20 -7.74 -15.51
N THR A 267 -10.20 -8.89 -16.17
CA THR A 267 -11.02 -9.07 -17.38
C THR A 267 -12.48 -8.79 -17.01
N ALA A 268 -13.16 -7.97 -17.80
CA ALA A 268 -14.58 -7.72 -17.68
C ALA A 268 -15.34 -9.05 -17.82
N GLY A 269 -15.70 -9.69 -16.71
CA GLY A 269 -16.35 -11.01 -16.69
C GLY A 269 -16.21 -11.79 -15.38
N ALA A 270 -15.24 -11.51 -14.54
CA ALA A 270 -15.14 -12.14 -13.23
C ALA A 270 -15.99 -11.38 -12.20
N THR A 271 -17.30 -11.49 -12.31
CA THR A 271 -18.24 -11.10 -11.24
C THR A 271 -17.93 -11.98 -10.03
N SER A 272 -17.53 -11.34 -8.95
CA SER A 272 -17.29 -11.95 -7.64
C SER A 272 -18.43 -12.91 -7.26
N ALA A 273 -18.20 -14.21 -7.35
CA ALA A 273 -18.95 -15.20 -6.61
C ALA A 273 -18.48 -15.13 -5.15
N ALA A 274 -18.92 -14.10 -4.45
CA ALA A 274 -18.69 -13.94 -3.02
C ALA A 274 -20.04 -13.83 -2.32
N SER A 275 -20.35 -14.92 -1.61
CA SER A 275 -21.23 -14.95 -0.44
C SER A 275 -22.71 -14.70 -0.67
N THR A 276 -23.40 -15.64 -1.31
CA THR A 276 -24.77 -15.96 -0.91
C THR A 276 -24.71 -16.74 0.39
N ARG A 277 -24.82 -16.06 1.53
CA ARG A 277 -25.28 -16.72 2.75
C ARG A 277 -26.70 -17.21 2.47
N PRO A 278 -27.03 -18.49 2.64
CA PRO A 278 -28.42 -18.91 2.58
C PRO A 278 -29.16 -18.20 3.74
N SER A 279 -30.26 -17.54 3.39
CA SER A 279 -31.18 -17.01 4.38
C SER A 279 -31.72 -18.18 5.20
N PRO A 280 -31.85 -18.08 6.52
CA PRO A 280 -32.42 -19.12 7.33
C PRO A 280 -33.88 -19.35 6.90
N THR A 281 -34.20 -20.58 6.54
CA THR A 281 -35.53 -21.06 6.17
C THR A 281 -36.47 -20.84 7.35
N ARG A 282 -37.72 -20.47 7.01
CA ARG A 282 -38.85 -20.16 7.89
C ARG A 282 -39.23 -21.25 8.93
N ALA A 283 -38.46 -22.35 9.05
CA ALA A 283 -38.75 -23.46 9.95
C ALA A 283 -38.18 -23.29 11.38
N GLU A 284 -37.31 -22.31 11.65
CA GLU A 284 -36.72 -22.14 12.99
C GLU A 284 -37.35 -21.02 13.83
N ARG A 285 -38.50 -20.47 13.44
CA ARG A 285 -39.22 -19.45 14.21
C ARG A 285 -40.42 -20.01 15.00
N GLY A 286 -40.43 -21.29 15.33
CA GLY A 286 -41.58 -21.95 15.95
C GLY A 286 -41.33 -22.59 17.32
N ALA A 287 -40.26 -22.27 18.02
CA ALA A 287 -39.99 -22.97 19.27
C ALA A 287 -39.41 -22.04 20.38
N VAL A 288 -39.96 -20.85 20.56
CA VAL A 288 -39.76 -20.06 21.83
C VAL A 288 -41.05 -19.26 22.05
N GLU A 289 -42.13 -19.95 22.40
CA GLU A 289 -43.28 -19.34 23.08
C GLU A 289 -43.91 -20.48 23.92
N ASN A 290 -43.57 -20.53 25.16
CA ASN A 290 -44.44 -20.85 26.29
C ASN A 290 -43.61 -21.33 27.50
N THR A 291 -43.30 -20.47 28.41
CA THR A 291 -43.37 -20.70 29.86
C THR A 291 -43.31 -19.33 30.53
N ALA A 292 -44.48 -18.80 30.76
CA ALA A 292 -44.71 -17.72 31.72
C ALA A 292 -45.15 -18.33 33.03
N SER A 293 -44.67 -17.69 34.11
CA SER A 293 -45.29 -17.54 35.43
C SER A 293 -45.01 -18.60 36.50
N PRO A 294 -45.17 -18.22 37.82
CA PRO A 294 -45.26 -16.90 38.40
C PRO A 294 -44.33 -16.63 39.61
N ALA A 295 -44.48 -15.41 40.12
CA ALA A 295 -43.90 -14.85 41.34
C ALA A 295 -44.14 -15.63 42.63
N GLN A 296 -43.24 -15.44 43.60
CA GLN A 296 -43.50 -15.26 45.05
C GLN A 296 -42.22 -14.74 45.69
N ASP A 297 -42.23 -13.47 46.11
CA ASP A 297 -42.21 -12.98 47.50
C ASP A 297 -41.24 -13.65 48.49
N LEU A 298 -40.52 -12.76 49.14
CA LEU A 298 -40.13 -12.69 50.52
C LEU A 298 -38.62 -12.53 50.81
N ALA A 299 -38.46 -11.44 51.50
CA ALA A 299 -37.40 -10.99 52.40
C ALA A 299 -36.25 -10.20 51.76
#